data_246da84b3120ab3649e95611354d50c8
#
_entry.id   246da84b3120ab3649e95611354d50c8
#
_cell.length_a   1.000
_cell.length_b   1.000
_cell.length_c   1.000
_cell.angle_alpha   90.00
_cell.angle_beta   90.00
_cell.angle_gamma   90.00
#
_symmetry.space_group_name_H-M   'P 1'
#
loop_
_entity.id
_entity.type
_entity.pdbx_description
1 polymer ?
#
loop_
_entity_poly.entity_id
_entity_poly.type
_entity_poly.pdbx_seq_one_letter_code
_entity_poly.pdbx_strand_id
1 'polypeptide(L)'
;MIEKYEKYLEIIGTRLLKKYFEQQKEYIKCKEGCSHCCETGQYPYSQVEFQYLMLGYETLSEEEKSIVQEKIKKVKKEKEEYTGEEFMHECPFLIDKKCSVYKYRGIICRTHGLLFFLINKDGESKNKIPHCVNLGLNYSNVYDEEKETISQELWEKSGIKEEPVAYNLSLKVLLNNGVTKELELDFGEEKALIDWF
;
A
#
# COMPACT_ATOMS: atom_id res chain seq x y z
N MET A 1 18.47 -8.61 10.43
CA MET A 1 17.29 -7.73 10.38
C MET A 1 16.25 -8.25 9.36
N ILE A 2 16.65 -8.64 8.16
CA ILE A 2 15.76 -9.18 7.10
C ILE A 2 14.94 -10.38 7.58
N GLU A 3 15.54 -11.40 8.20
CA GLU A 3 14.83 -12.57 8.73
C GLU A 3 13.75 -12.19 9.76
N LYS A 4 14.00 -11.19 10.61
CA LYS A 4 13.00 -10.66 11.55
C LYS A 4 11.85 -9.98 10.79
N TYR A 5 12.16 -9.26 9.70
CA TYR A 5 11.15 -8.63 8.87
C TYR A 5 10.31 -9.66 8.10
N GLU A 6 10.91 -10.72 7.57
CA GLU A 6 10.16 -11.82 6.94
C GLU A 6 9.18 -12.47 7.92
N LYS A 7 9.64 -12.74 9.15
CA LYS A 7 8.79 -13.26 10.22
C LYS A 7 7.67 -12.28 10.59
N TYR A 8 7.97 -10.99 10.64
CA TYR A 8 6.97 -9.94 10.83
C TYR A 8 5.91 -9.97 9.72
N LEU A 9 6.32 -10.02 8.45
CA LEU A 9 5.40 -10.09 7.31
C LEU A 9 4.51 -11.33 7.34
N GLU A 10 5.05 -12.47 7.76
CA GLU A 10 4.27 -13.71 7.95
C GLU A 10 3.20 -13.52 9.03
N ILE A 11 3.58 -13.01 10.20
CA ILE A 11 2.67 -12.82 11.33
C ILE A 11 1.56 -11.81 10.96
N ILE A 12 1.93 -10.64 10.45
CA ILE A 12 0.97 -9.61 10.08
C ILE A 12 0.09 -10.09 8.91
N GLY A 13 0.66 -10.74 7.91
CA GLY A 13 -0.07 -11.26 6.76
C GLY A 13 -1.11 -12.31 7.17
N THR A 14 -0.73 -13.27 8.00
CA THR A 14 -1.62 -14.38 8.37
C THR A 14 -2.62 -14.04 9.46
N ARG A 15 -2.23 -13.23 10.45
CA ARG A 15 -3.08 -12.94 11.61
C ARG A 15 -3.93 -11.68 11.46
N LEU A 16 -3.39 -10.65 10.80
CA LEU A 16 -4.04 -9.35 10.74
C LEU A 16 -4.64 -9.09 9.34
N LEU A 17 -3.80 -9.02 8.31
CA LEU A 17 -4.26 -8.63 6.97
C LEU A 17 -5.23 -9.66 6.39
N LYS A 18 -4.95 -10.96 6.55
CA LYS A 18 -5.88 -12.01 6.12
C LYS A 18 -7.27 -11.82 6.73
N LYS A 19 -7.33 -11.53 8.04
CA LYS A 19 -8.60 -11.27 8.73
C LYS A 19 -9.32 -10.04 8.16
N TYR A 20 -8.58 -8.94 7.92
CA TYR A 20 -9.17 -7.71 7.39
C TYR A 20 -9.71 -7.91 5.97
N PHE A 21 -8.93 -8.55 5.10
CA PHE A 21 -9.39 -8.86 3.74
C PHE A 21 -10.59 -9.81 3.73
N GLU A 22 -10.62 -10.83 4.58
CA GLU A 22 -11.79 -11.72 4.71
C GLU A 22 -13.05 -10.99 5.21
N GLN A 23 -12.91 -10.11 6.19
CA GLN A 23 -14.02 -9.30 6.69
C GLN A 23 -14.57 -8.33 5.62
N GLN A 24 -13.73 -7.85 4.73
CA GLN A 24 -14.08 -6.85 3.71
C GLN A 24 -14.20 -7.43 2.29
N LYS A 25 -14.22 -8.76 2.16
CA LYS A 25 -14.15 -9.44 0.86
C LYS A 25 -15.22 -9.02 -0.15
N GLU A 26 -16.43 -8.67 0.31
CA GLU A 26 -17.55 -8.23 -0.54
C GLU A 26 -17.27 -6.86 -1.20
N TYR A 27 -16.35 -6.08 -0.64
CA TYR A 27 -15.95 -4.78 -1.15
C TYR A 27 -14.66 -4.82 -1.97
N ILE A 28 -13.87 -5.91 -1.86
CA ILE A 28 -12.57 -6.02 -2.50
C ILE A 28 -12.72 -6.61 -3.89
N LYS A 29 -12.38 -5.79 -4.90
CA LYS A 29 -12.39 -6.17 -6.31
C LYS A 29 -11.00 -6.45 -6.87
N CYS A 30 -9.97 -6.41 -6.01
CA CYS A 30 -8.60 -6.72 -6.41
C CYS A 30 -8.50 -8.17 -6.89
N LYS A 31 -7.90 -8.36 -8.05
CA LYS A 31 -7.67 -9.67 -8.68
C LYS A 31 -6.29 -9.71 -9.31
N GLU A 32 -5.85 -10.89 -9.71
CA GLU A 32 -4.61 -11.02 -10.46
C GLU A 32 -4.60 -10.13 -11.70
N GLY A 33 -3.51 -9.40 -11.91
CA GLY A 33 -3.35 -8.41 -12.97
C GLY A 33 -3.89 -7.02 -12.66
N CYS A 34 -4.49 -6.79 -11.48
CA CYS A 34 -4.84 -5.44 -11.02
C CYS A 34 -3.57 -4.70 -10.59
N SER A 35 -3.31 -3.53 -11.19
CA SER A 35 -2.10 -2.72 -10.98
C SER A 35 -2.36 -1.28 -10.57
N HIS A 36 -3.62 -0.87 -10.42
CA HIS A 36 -3.98 0.54 -10.23
C HIS A 36 -3.30 1.22 -9.03
N CYS A 37 -3.07 0.49 -7.93
CA CYS A 37 -2.31 1.01 -6.79
C CYS A 37 -0.81 1.18 -7.07
N CYS A 38 -0.30 0.61 -8.18
CA CYS A 38 1.09 0.76 -8.63
C CYS A 38 1.23 1.76 -9.78
N GLU A 39 0.13 2.12 -10.46
CA GLU A 39 0.12 3.09 -11.57
C GLU A 39 0.22 4.52 -11.06
N THR A 40 -0.35 4.80 -9.89
CA THR A 40 -0.31 6.12 -9.28
C THR A 40 -0.33 5.99 -7.76
N GLY A 41 0.74 6.39 -7.09
CA GLY A 41 0.79 6.32 -5.63
C GLY A 41 2.02 6.99 -5.02
N GLN A 42 1.97 7.08 -3.71
CA GLN A 42 3.13 7.31 -2.86
C GLN A 42 3.51 5.97 -2.25
N TYR A 43 4.78 5.70 -2.19
CA TYR A 43 5.30 4.43 -1.67
C TYR A 43 6.30 4.71 -0.55
N PRO A 44 5.82 4.99 0.68
CA PRO A 44 6.72 5.13 1.80
C PRO A 44 7.32 3.78 2.17
N TYR A 45 8.63 3.74 2.36
CA TYR A 45 9.40 2.56 2.71
C TYR A 45 10.35 2.87 3.86
N SER A 46 10.41 1.97 4.81
CA SER A 46 11.48 1.95 5.81
C SER A 46 12.78 1.38 5.22
N GLN A 47 13.88 1.62 5.90
CA GLN A 47 15.19 1.10 5.48
C GLN A 47 15.18 -0.43 5.33
N VAL A 48 14.57 -1.14 6.27
CA VAL A 48 14.49 -2.61 6.21
C VAL A 48 13.62 -3.08 5.06
N GLU A 49 12.49 -2.40 4.80
CA GLU A 49 11.63 -2.72 3.67
C GLU A 49 12.32 -2.49 2.33
N PHE A 50 13.09 -1.40 2.23
CA PHE A 50 13.89 -1.14 1.04
C PHE A 50 14.97 -2.21 0.84
N GLN A 51 15.70 -2.59 1.89
CA GLN A 51 16.66 -3.68 1.81
C GLN A 51 16.01 -5.00 1.38
N TYR A 52 14.82 -5.31 1.91
CA TYR A 52 14.06 -6.49 1.51
C TYR A 52 13.60 -6.42 0.05
N LEU A 53 13.14 -5.27 -0.40
CA LEU A 53 12.77 -5.03 -1.80
C LEU A 53 13.97 -5.27 -2.74
N MET A 54 15.16 -4.81 -2.33
CA MET A 54 16.39 -4.99 -3.11
C MET A 54 16.82 -6.46 -3.25
N LEU A 55 16.49 -7.33 -2.30
CA LEU A 55 16.67 -8.77 -2.50
C LEU A 55 15.83 -9.27 -3.68
N GLY A 56 14.60 -8.76 -3.82
CA GLY A 56 13.76 -9.05 -4.97
C GLY A 56 14.33 -8.49 -6.28
N TYR A 57 14.85 -7.26 -6.24
CA TYR A 57 15.49 -6.64 -7.41
C TYR A 57 16.66 -7.46 -7.93
N GLU A 58 17.48 -8.03 -7.05
CA GLU A 58 18.60 -8.87 -7.45
C GLU A 58 18.18 -10.18 -8.17
N THR A 59 16.93 -10.61 -7.99
CA THR A 59 16.41 -11.79 -8.70
C THR A 59 15.89 -11.50 -10.10
N LEU A 60 15.79 -10.23 -10.49
CA LEU A 60 15.29 -9.82 -11.80
C LEU A 60 16.31 -10.13 -12.91
N SER A 61 15.82 -10.36 -14.11
CA SER A 61 16.65 -10.43 -15.31
C SER A 61 17.33 -9.07 -15.58
N GLU A 62 18.41 -9.07 -16.34
CA GLU A 62 19.11 -7.82 -16.71
C GLU A 62 18.20 -6.87 -17.52
N GLU A 63 17.28 -7.42 -18.31
CA GLU A 63 16.27 -6.65 -19.03
C GLU A 63 15.31 -5.95 -18.07
N GLU A 64 14.74 -6.68 -17.11
CA GLU A 64 13.85 -6.11 -16.09
C GLU A 64 14.57 -5.08 -15.21
N LYS A 65 15.82 -5.34 -14.80
CA LYS A 65 16.64 -4.39 -14.08
C LYS A 65 16.84 -3.11 -14.86
N SER A 66 17.12 -3.20 -16.16
CA SER A 66 17.27 -2.04 -17.05
C SER A 66 15.97 -1.19 -17.08
N ILE A 67 14.82 -1.85 -17.25
CA ILE A 67 13.50 -1.19 -17.23
C ILE A 67 13.28 -0.45 -15.89
N VAL A 68 13.54 -1.12 -14.77
CA VAL A 68 13.39 -0.52 -13.44
C VAL A 68 14.30 0.69 -13.27
N GLN A 69 15.56 0.60 -13.70
CA GLN A 69 16.51 1.71 -13.61
C GLN A 69 16.09 2.92 -14.45
N GLU A 70 15.57 2.70 -15.66
CA GLU A 70 15.06 3.78 -16.50
C GLU A 70 13.85 4.45 -15.86
N LYS A 71 12.92 3.67 -15.29
CA LYS A 71 11.77 4.21 -14.55
C LYS A 71 12.22 5.00 -13.31
N ILE A 72 13.20 4.53 -12.55
CA ILE A 72 13.76 5.27 -11.42
C ILE A 72 14.30 6.62 -11.88
N LYS A 73 15.12 6.65 -12.94
CA LYS A 73 15.67 7.91 -13.49
C LYS A 73 14.57 8.87 -13.90
N LYS A 74 13.54 8.36 -14.59
CA LYS A 74 12.38 9.16 -15.02
C LYS A 74 11.66 9.76 -13.83
N VAL A 75 11.29 8.95 -12.83
CA VAL A 75 10.53 9.39 -11.64
C VAL A 75 11.35 10.40 -10.83
N LYS A 76 12.67 10.21 -10.68
CA LYS A 76 13.54 11.19 -10.00
C LYS A 76 13.53 12.52 -10.70
N LYS A 77 13.63 12.54 -12.01
CA LYS A 77 13.57 13.79 -12.80
C LYS A 77 12.20 14.47 -12.64
N GLU A 78 11.11 13.72 -12.75
CA GLU A 78 9.76 14.24 -12.54
C GLU A 78 9.58 14.84 -11.14
N LYS A 79 10.19 14.20 -10.12
CA LYS A 79 10.15 14.68 -8.75
C LYS A 79 10.94 15.97 -8.55
N GLU A 80 12.10 16.11 -9.18
CA GLU A 80 12.90 17.35 -9.13
C GLU A 80 12.16 18.56 -9.74
N GLU A 81 11.34 18.32 -10.76
CA GLU A 81 10.54 19.34 -11.44
C GLU A 81 9.19 19.62 -10.74
N TYR A 82 8.79 18.79 -9.77
CA TYR A 82 7.49 18.86 -9.12
C TYR A 82 7.49 19.87 -7.97
N THR A 83 6.51 20.78 -8.01
CA THR A 83 6.36 21.86 -7.02
C THR A 83 5.16 21.74 -6.09
N GLY A 84 4.37 20.67 -6.24
CA GLY A 84 3.19 20.42 -5.40
C GLY A 84 3.51 19.80 -4.04
N GLU A 85 2.50 19.59 -3.21
CA GLU A 85 2.65 19.03 -1.87
C GLU A 85 2.84 17.51 -1.88
N GLU A 86 2.10 16.79 -2.73
CA GLU A 86 2.10 15.32 -2.78
C GLU A 86 2.53 14.84 -4.16
N PHE A 87 3.74 14.30 -4.26
CA PHE A 87 4.25 13.73 -5.49
C PHE A 87 3.75 12.30 -5.67
N MET A 88 2.84 12.11 -6.63
CA MET A 88 2.29 10.82 -7.02
C MET A 88 2.96 10.34 -8.30
N HIS A 89 3.35 9.07 -8.35
CA HIS A 89 4.06 8.53 -9.51
C HIS A 89 3.75 7.04 -9.73
N GLU A 90 4.08 6.53 -10.90
CA GLU A 90 4.07 5.09 -11.15
C GLU A 90 5.21 4.41 -10.38
N CYS A 91 4.93 3.27 -9.79
CA CYS A 91 5.96 2.47 -9.10
C CYS A 91 7.01 1.99 -10.12
N PRO A 92 8.32 2.21 -9.88
CA PRO A 92 9.36 1.77 -10.80
C PRO A 92 9.38 0.24 -11.04
N PHE A 93 8.87 -0.54 -10.09
CA PHE A 93 8.81 -2.00 -10.18
C PHE A 93 7.54 -2.52 -10.87
N LEU A 94 6.71 -1.66 -11.44
CA LEU A 94 5.59 -2.06 -12.27
C LEU A 94 6.07 -2.30 -13.71
N ILE A 95 6.07 -3.56 -14.14
CA ILE A 95 6.40 -3.98 -15.52
C ILE A 95 5.20 -4.74 -16.07
N ASP A 96 4.70 -4.37 -17.24
CA ASP A 96 3.58 -5.03 -17.94
C ASP A 96 2.35 -5.25 -17.03
N LYS A 97 1.99 -4.22 -16.24
CA LYS A 97 0.91 -4.25 -15.24
C LYS A 97 1.09 -5.29 -14.14
N LYS A 98 2.32 -5.72 -13.89
CA LYS A 98 2.66 -6.65 -12.81
C LYS A 98 3.79 -6.09 -11.96
N CYS A 99 3.72 -6.33 -10.65
CA CYS A 99 4.83 -6.01 -9.76
C CYS A 99 5.95 -7.03 -9.98
N SER A 100 7.10 -6.60 -10.53
CA SER A 100 8.24 -7.46 -10.80
C SER A 100 8.86 -8.08 -9.54
N VAL A 101 8.64 -7.45 -8.38
CA VAL A 101 9.14 -7.90 -7.08
C VAL A 101 8.01 -8.23 -6.10
N TYR A 102 6.91 -8.82 -6.58
CA TYR A 102 5.66 -9.00 -5.82
C TYR A 102 5.85 -9.63 -4.44
N LYS A 103 6.70 -10.65 -4.32
CA LYS A 103 7.00 -11.33 -3.05
C LYS A 103 7.68 -10.39 -2.04
N TYR A 104 8.49 -9.47 -2.54
CA TYR A 104 9.37 -8.60 -1.76
C TYR A 104 8.79 -7.20 -1.49
N ARG A 105 7.48 -7.03 -1.70
CA ARG A 105 6.78 -5.76 -1.44
C ARG A 105 6.85 -5.36 0.02
N GLY A 106 6.97 -4.07 0.27
CA GLY A 106 6.80 -3.47 1.59
C GLY A 106 5.38 -3.64 2.15
N ILE A 107 5.20 -3.34 3.43
CA ILE A 107 3.92 -3.53 4.12
C ILE A 107 2.80 -2.66 3.53
N ILE A 108 3.11 -1.43 3.11
CA ILE A 108 2.12 -0.54 2.50
C ILE A 108 1.51 -1.15 1.24
N CYS A 109 2.31 -1.81 0.41
CA CYS A 109 1.83 -2.48 -0.80
C CYS A 109 0.92 -3.68 -0.50
N ARG A 110 1.01 -4.25 0.71
CA ARG A 110 0.20 -5.40 1.15
C ARG A 110 -1.12 -4.98 1.77
N THR A 111 -1.25 -3.70 2.17
CA THR A 111 -2.47 -3.14 2.74
C THR A 111 -3.37 -2.47 1.69
N HIS A 112 -2.84 -2.23 0.48
CA HIS A 112 -3.62 -1.60 -0.57
C HIS A 112 -4.91 -2.37 -0.88
N GLY A 113 -5.96 -1.61 -1.08
CA GLY A 113 -7.31 -2.11 -1.34
C GLY A 113 -8.23 -2.10 -0.13
N LEU A 114 -7.70 -2.04 1.08
CA LEU A 114 -8.49 -1.87 2.30
C LEU A 114 -8.83 -0.40 2.55
N LEU A 115 -10.02 -0.15 3.08
CA LEU A 115 -10.39 1.12 3.67
C LEU A 115 -9.59 1.31 4.96
N PHE A 116 -9.00 2.49 5.16
CA PHE A 116 -8.21 2.77 6.35
C PHE A 116 -8.46 4.20 6.84
N PHE A 117 -8.07 4.50 8.06
CA PHE A 117 -8.10 5.84 8.59
C PHE A 117 -6.71 6.30 9.05
N LEU A 118 -6.51 7.61 8.96
CA LEU A 118 -5.35 8.29 9.53
C LEU A 118 -5.84 9.21 10.65
N ILE A 119 -5.05 9.31 11.69
CA ILE A 119 -5.28 10.25 12.79
C ILE A 119 -4.37 11.45 12.55
N ASN A 120 -4.95 12.64 12.43
CA ASN A 120 -4.21 13.88 12.27
C ASN A 120 -3.56 14.32 13.60
N LYS A 121 -2.82 15.45 13.58
CA LYS A 121 -2.13 15.99 14.76
C LYS A 121 -3.10 16.41 15.87
N ASP A 122 -4.33 16.74 15.52
CA ASP A 122 -5.38 17.20 16.43
C ASP A 122 -6.19 16.04 17.02
N GLY A 123 -5.85 14.79 16.64
CA GLY A 123 -6.52 13.57 17.12
C GLY A 123 -7.77 13.20 16.34
N GLU A 124 -8.09 13.91 15.26
CA GLU A 124 -9.24 13.59 14.41
C GLU A 124 -8.89 12.45 13.44
N SER A 125 -9.81 11.52 13.27
CA SER A 125 -9.66 10.46 12.29
C SER A 125 -10.28 10.85 10.96
N LYS A 126 -9.55 10.63 9.88
CA LYS A 126 -10.03 10.79 8.50
C LYS A 126 -9.90 9.47 7.74
N ASN A 127 -11.02 8.98 7.23
CA ASN A 127 -11.02 7.80 6.38
C ASN A 127 -10.28 8.09 5.07
N LYS A 128 -9.48 7.11 4.65
CA LYS A 128 -8.79 7.09 3.36
C LYS A 128 -9.34 5.93 2.57
N ILE A 129 -9.97 6.27 1.47
CA ILE A 129 -10.61 5.32 0.56
C ILE A 129 -9.61 5.00 -0.56
N PRO A 130 -9.47 3.73 -0.97
CA PRO A 130 -8.61 3.40 -2.10
C PRO A 130 -9.02 4.18 -3.35
N HIS A 131 -8.08 4.88 -4.00
CA HIS A 131 -8.39 5.72 -5.17
C HIS A 131 -9.06 4.97 -6.32
N CYS A 132 -8.87 3.65 -6.40
CA CYS A 132 -9.53 2.79 -7.38
C CYS A 132 -11.07 2.71 -7.21
N VAL A 133 -11.63 3.30 -6.15
CA VAL A 133 -13.08 3.46 -5.98
C VAL A 133 -13.69 4.20 -7.17
N ASN A 134 -13.02 5.23 -7.66
CA ASN A 134 -13.44 6.03 -8.82
C ASN A 134 -13.38 5.26 -10.16
N LEU A 135 -12.74 4.09 -10.16
CA LEU A 135 -12.67 3.17 -11.30
C LEU A 135 -13.73 2.05 -11.20
N GLY A 136 -14.72 2.19 -10.30
CA GLY A 136 -15.73 1.16 -10.06
C GLY A 136 -15.19 -0.10 -9.36
N LEU A 137 -14.03 0.02 -8.68
CA LEU A 137 -13.38 -1.08 -7.98
C LEU A 137 -13.71 -1.08 -6.46
N ASN A 138 -12.72 -1.29 -5.61
CA ASN A 138 -12.91 -1.49 -4.18
C ASN A 138 -13.82 -0.43 -3.54
N TYR A 139 -14.84 -0.89 -2.80
CA TYR A 139 -15.85 -0.08 -2.12
C TYR A 139 -16.75 0.78 -3.03
N SER A 140 -16.64 0.68 -4.36
CA SER A 140 -17.41 1.52 -5.29
C SER A 140 -18.94 1.38 -5.15
N ASN A 141 -19.43 0.24 -4.69
CA ASN A 141 -20.84 -0.02 -4.46
C ASN A 141 -21.43 0.67 -3.22
N VAL A 142 -20.59 1.26 -2.39
CA VAL A 142 -20.97 1.95 -1.14
C VAL A 142 -20.34 3.35 -1.05
N TYR A 143 -19.72 3.81 -2.12
CA TYR A 143 -19.05 5.10 -2.20
C TYR A 143 -19.98 6.17 -2.76
N ASP A 144 -20.10 7.28 -2.05
CA ASP A 144 -20.81 8.48 -2.47
C ASP A 144 -19.78 9.43 -3.11
N GLU A 145 -19.83 9.56 -4.44
CA GLU A 145 -18.90 10.38 -5.22
C GLU A 145 -19.04 11.88 -4.92
N GLU A 146 -20.24 12.36 -4.60
CA GLU A 146 -20.48 13.78 -4.31
C GLU A 146 -19.88 14.17 -2.95
N LYS A 147 -19.97 13.29 -1.97
CA LYS A 147 -19.45 13.50 -0.62
C LYS A 147 -18.03 12.96 -0.41
N GLU A 148 -17.49 12.26 -1.39
CA GLU A 148 -16.19 11.58 -1.31
C GLU A 148 -16.03 10.69 -0.06
N THR A 149 -17.08 9.95 0.29
CA THR A 149 -17.12 9.12 1.49
C THR A 149 -17.88 7.81 1.31
N ILE A 150 -17.68 6.89 2.24
CA ILE A 150 -18.53 5.69 2.34
C ILE A 150 -19.89 6.10 2.88
N SER A 151 -20.94 5.72 2.18
CA SER A 151 -22.33 6.07 2.47
C SER A 151 -23.05 4.94 3.20
N GLN A 152 -23.58 5.24 4.37
CA GLN A 152 -24.43 4.33 5.13
C GLN A 152 -25.67 3.92 4.31
N GLU A 153 -26.30 4.87 3.62
CA GLU A 153 -27.48 4.64 2.80
C GLU A 153 -27.20 3.68 1.63
N LEU A 154 -26.04 3.85 0.95
CA LEU A 154 -25.64 2.95 -0.13
C LEU A 154 -25.29 1.56 0.41
N TRP A 155 -24.65 1.47 1.57
CA TRP A 155 -24.41 0.20 2.22
C TRP A 155 -25.69 -0.54 2.55
N GLU A 156 -26.68 0.11 3.18
CA GLU A 156 -27.97 -0.49 3.48
C GLU A 156 -28.71 -0.98 2.22
N LYS A 157 -28.64 -0.21 1.14
CA LYS A 157 -29.21 -0.58 -0.15
C LYS A 157 -28.45 -1.70 -0.88
N SER A 158 -27.16 -1.89 -0.58
CA SER A 158 -26.33 -2.89 -1.25
C SER A 158 -26.71 -4.33 -0.89
N GLY A 159 -27.39 -4.55 0.25
CA GLY A 159 -27.70 -5.86 0.79
C GLY A 159 -26.50 -6.63 1.34
N ILE A 160 -25.31 -6.01 1.39
CA ILE A 160 -24.12 -6.60 2.01
C ILE A 160 -24.29 -6.58 3.52
N LYS A 161 -24.10 -7.73 4.18
CA LYS A 161 -24.30 -7.85 5.62
C LYS A 161 -23.16 -7.23 6.44
N GLU A 162 -21.93 -7.40 5.97
CA GLU A 162 -20.75 -6.88 6.63
C GLU A 162 -20.64 -5.39 6.38
N GLU A 163 -20.50 -4.61 7.44
CA GLU A 163 -20.28 -3.15 7.33
C GLU A 163 -18.89 -2.83 6.73
N PRO A 164 -18.78 -1.79 5.87
CA PRO A 164 -17.47 -1.33 5.42
C PRO A 164 -16.71 -0.69 6.58
N VAL A 165 -15.60 -1.32 6.98
CA VAL A 165 -14.80 -0.92 8.14
C VAL A 165 -13.47 -0.35 7.69
N ALA A 166 -13.13 0.83 8.25
CA ALA A 166 -11.80 1.42 8.11
C ALA A 166 -10.85 0.89 9.21
N TYR A 167 -9.66 0.47 8.81
CA TYR A 167 -8.63 -0.04 9.73
C TYR A 167 -7.54 1.00 9.99
N ASN A 168 -6.91 0.94 11.16
CA ASN A 168 -5.72 1.74 11.42
C ASN A 168 -4.50 1.08 10.76
N LEU A 169 -4.22 1.47 9.52
CA LEU A 169 -3.12 0.98 8.71
C LEU A 169 -2.04 2.06 8.48
N SER A 170 -1.96 3.05 9.38
CA SER A 170 -0.88 4.02 9.32
C SER A 170 0.48 3.32 9.50
N LEU A 171 1.52 3.78 8.79
CA LEU A 171 2.87 3.24 8.95
C LEU A 171 3.32 3.29 10.42
N LYS A 172 3.02 4.36 11.13
CA LYS A 172 3.31 4.48 12.56
C LYS A 172 2.79 3.28 13.37
N VAL A 173 1.60 2.77 13.06
CA VAL A 173 1.02 1.61 13.74
C VAL A 173 1.60 0.31 13.20
N LEU A 174 1.75 0.21 11.89
CA LEU A 174 2.30 -0.99 11.26
C LEU A 174 3.76 -1.21 11.63
N LEU A 175 4.58 -0.16 11.72
CA LEU A 175 5.99 -0.28 12.04
C LEU A 175 6.28 -0.24 13.56
N ASN A 176 5.29 0.08 14.41
CA ASN A 176 5.46 0.14 15.86
C ASN A 176 4.28 -0.49 16.61
N ASN A 177 4.29 -1.80 16.71
CA ASN A 177 3.26 -2.59 17.37
C ASN A 177 3.85 -3.68 18.27
N GLY A 178 2.99 -4.51 18.88
CA GLY A 178 3.43 -5.58 19.78
C GLY A 178 4.36 -6.59 19.11
N VAL A 179 4.08 -6.94 17.84
CA VAL A 179 4.88 -7.90 17.07
C VAL A 179 6.28 -7.35 16.77
N THR A 180 6.37 -6.07 16.40
CA THR A 180 7.67 -5.44 16.11
C THR A 180 8.55 -5.37 17.35
N LYS A 181 7.94 -5.10 18.52
CA LYS A 181 8.64 -5.09 19.81
C LYS A 181 9.09 -6.49 20.22
N GLU A 182 8.24 -7.50 20.09
CA GLU A 182 8.58 -8.90 20.39
C GLU A 182 9.74 -9.42 19.53
N LEU A 183 9.76 -9.02 18.24
CA LEU A 183 10.81 -9.38 17.30
C LEU A 183 12.07 -8.51 17.44
N GLU A 184 12.03 -7.47 18.28
CA GLU A 184 13.08 -6.45 18.33
C GLU A 184 13.43 -5.96 16.91
N LEU A 185 12.41 -5.65 16.12
CA LEU A 185 12.53 -5.23 14.74
C LEU A 185 12.64 -3.70 14.68
N ASP A 186 13.81 -3.22 14.30
CA ASP A 186 14.05 -1.81 13.98
C ASP A 186 13.95 -1.60 12.48
N PHE A 187 13.02 -0.76 12.06
CA PHE A 187 12.79 -0.46 10.66
C PHE A 187 13.76 0.58 10.09
N GLY A 188 14.47 1.32 10.93
CA GLY A 188 15.37 2.39 10.52
C GLY A 188 14.65 3.63 10.02
N GLU A 189 15.28 4.35 9.12
CA GLU A 189 14.75 5.57 8.51
C GLU A 189 13.55 5.25 7.59
N GLU A 190 12.61 6.19 7.47
CA GLU A 190 11.49 6.13 6.53
C GLU A 190 11.62 7.21 5.46
N LYS A 191 11.47 6.84 4.19
CA LYS A 191 11.48 7.75 3.03
C LYS A 191 10.49 7.28 1.98
N ALA A 192 10.18 8.13 1.01
CA ALA A 192 9.54 7.65 -0.20
C ALA A 192 10.47 6.66 -0.93
N LEU A 193 9.91 5.62 -1.55
CA LEU A 193 10.70 4.59 -2.25
C LEU A 193 11.73 5.19 -3.21
N ILE A 194 11.34 6.23 -3.94
CA ILE A 194 12.21 6.87 -4.93
C ILE A 194 13.42 7.58 -4.31
N ASP A 195 13.37 7.93 -3.04
CA ASP A 195 14.44 8.63 -2.31
C ASP A 195 15.51 7.67 -1.76
N TRP A 196 15.31 6.38 -1.92
CA TRP A 196 16.29 5.36 -1.58
C TRP A 196 17.29 5.09 -2.70
N PHE A 197 17.00 5.51 -3.90
CA PHE A 197 17.88 5.43 -5.08
C PHE A 197 18.58 6.77 -5.31
#